data_e387cf7e1f5d136a26fb63bbd9bfc05e
#
_entry.id   e387cf7e1f5d136a26fb63bbd9bfc05e
#
_cell.length_a   1.000
_cell.length_b   1.000
_cell.length_c   1.000
_cell.angle_alpha   90.00
_cell.angle_beta   90.00
_cell.angle_gamma   90.00
#
_symmetry.space_group_name_H-M   'P 1'
#
loop_
_entity.id
_entity.type
_entity.pdbx_description
1 polymer ?
#
loop_
_entity_poly.entity_id
_entity_poly.type
_entity_poly.pdbx_seq_one_letter_code
_entity_poly.pdbx_strand_id
1 'polypeptide(L)'
;DIFQTLIKTIAELLNVTDLNNKSLRVIADHIRSCAYLIADGVVPSNEGRGYVLRRIIRRAVRHGNILGAKGAFFYELVPTLAKVMGHAGEIISQKQVHIQKTLKAEEEQFARTLERGLALLEDELAKVANNQLSGEVAFKLYDTYGFPLDLTADVCRERNIAIDEKGFEAEMQAQRERAKASSNFGMDYNNVIKVEGQTQFKGYETLNTDATVVALFSNGESVNEIKSGENAVVILDQTAFYGESGGQVGDSGLISSEICNFQVNDTQKYGQVFGHIGQLTSGSLKVGDKVKAEVEAQRRHAITLNHSATHLLHSALREVLGNHVAQKGSLVNEQVLRFDFSQPEAINKAQLAEIERIVNRKVRENIQVVIEQIDIESAKAKGAMALFGEKYGDVVRVV
;
A
#
# COMPACT_ATOMS: atom_id res chain seq x y z
N ASP A 1 -12.31 -30.80 22.85
CA ASP A 1 -12.66 -29.49 22.33
C ASP A 1 -11.40 -28.70 22.06
N ILE A 2 -11.27 -28.20 20.85
CA ILE A 2 -10.11 -27.46 20.34
C ILE A 2 -9.74 -26.29 21.26
N PHE A 3 -10.74 -25.51 21.64
CA PHE A 3 -10.52 -24.32 22.50
C PHE A 3 -10.10 -24.67 23.91
N GLN A 4 -10.55 -25.78 24.48
CA GLN A 4 -10.15 -26.18 25.84
C GLN A 4 -8.65 -26.51 25.91
N THR A 5 -8.10 -27.15 24.88
CA THR A 5 -6.66 -27.42 24.81
C THR A 5 -5.87 -26.14 24.70
N LEU A 6 -6.30 -25.19 23.85
CA LEU A 6 -5.66 -23.87 23.73
C LEU A 6 -5.73 -23.09 25.04
N ILE A 7 -6.90 -23.04 25.69
CA ILE A 7 -7.08 -22.38 26.99
C ILE A 7 -6.12 -22.93 28.05
N LYS A 8 -5.96 -24.26 28.15
CA LYS A 8 -5.02 -24.88 29.07
C LYS A 8 -3.57 -24.50 28.74
N THR A 9 -3.17 -24.57 27.46
CA THR A 9 -1.82 -24.17 27.04
C THR A 9 -1.54 -22.68 27.37
N ILE A 10 -2.52 -21.78 27.13
CA ILE A 10 -2.37 -20.36 27.49
C ILE A 10 -2.25 -20.18 29.00
N ALA A 11 -3.08 -20.88 29.77
CA ALA A 11 -3.08 -20.81 31.23
C ALA A 11 -1.75 -21.30 31.81
N GLU A 12 -1.21 -22.39 31.28
CA GLU A 12 0.11 -22.93 31.68
C GLU A 12 1.22 -21.93 31.32
N LEU A 13 1.21 -21.39 30.11
CA LEU A 13 2.21 -20.43 29.63
C LEU A 13 2.24 -19.13 30.45
N LEU A 14 1.07 -18.66 30.90
CA LEU A 14 0.91 -17.41 31.63
C LEU A 14 0.76 -17.64 33.19
N ASN A 15 0.87 -18.88 33.66
CA ASN A 15 0.70 -19.25 35.08
C ASN A 15 -0.67 -18.82 35.64
N VAL A 16 -1.74 -19.00 34.89
CA VAL A 16 -3.13 -18.68 35.26
C VAL A 16 -3.82 -19.94 35.79
N THR A 17 -4.39 -19.90 36.97
CA THR A 17 -5.08 -21.04 37.59
C THR A 17 -6.56 -21.10 37.25
N ASP A 18 -7.22 -19.95 37.04
CA ASP A 18 -8.64 -19.87 36.71
C ASP A 18 -8.85 -20.04 35.19
N LEU A 19 -9.18 -21.27 34.79
CA LEU A 19 -9.48 -21.61 33.37
C LEU A 19 -10.76 -20.95 32.83
N ASN A 20 -11.60 -20.38 33.67
CA ASN A 20 -12.83 -19.69 33.29
C ASN A 20 -12.61 -18.21 32.96
N ASN A 21 -11.39 -17.71 33.14
CA ASN A 21 -11.06 -16.33 32.84
C ASN A 21 -11.38 -15.96 31.38
N LYS A 22 -12.11 -14.86 31.19
CA LYS A 22 -12.55 -14.39 29.87
C LYS A 22 -11.37 -14.10 28.92
N SER A 23 -10.25 -13.60 29.45
CA SER A 23 -9.06 -13.29 28.66
C SER A 23 -8.47 -14.52 27.98
N LEU A 24 -8.47 -15.70 28.64
CA LEU A 24 -8.03 -16.95 28.04
C LEU A 24 -8.84 -17.33 26.80
N ARG A 25 -10.16 -17.12 26.85
CA ARG A 25 -11.06 -17.41 25.72
C ARG A 25 -10.80 -16.48 24.54
N VAL A 26 -10.58 -15.19 24.80
CA VAL A 26 -10.26 -14.20 23.77
C VAL A 26 -8.95 -14.57 23.08
N ILE A 27 -7.91 -14.90 23.83
CA ILE A 27 -6.62 -15.29 23.28
C ILE A 27 -6.74 -16.56 22.43
N ALA A 28 -7.47 -17.58 22.93
CA ALA A 28 -7.67 -18.84 22.21
C ALA A 28 -8.45 -18.68 20.89
N ASP A 29 -9.47 -17.81 20.87
CA ASP A 29 -10.20 -17.48 19.64
C ASP A 29 -9.31 -16.72 18.65
N HIS A 30 -8.58 -15.74 19.14
CA HIS A 30 -7.79 -14.84 18.28
C HIS A 30 -6.58 -15.52 17.66
N ILE A 31 -5.91 -16.47 18.35
CA ILE A 31 -4.77 -17.18 17.75
C ILE A 31 -5.19 -17.95 16.49
N ARG A 32 -6.37 -18.58 16.51
CA ARG A 32 -6.90 -19.27 15.34
C ARG A 32 -7.09 -18.32 14.16
N SER A 33 -7.80 -17.23 14.37
CA SER A 33 -8.08 -16.24 13.33
C SER A 33 -6.79 -15.63 12.76
N CYS A 34 -5.85 -15.26 13.63
CA CYS A 34 -4.56 -14.68 13.20
C CYS A 34 -3.72 -15.65 12.40
N ALA A 35 -3.60 -16.90 12.84
CA ALA A 35 -2.77 -17.89 12.18
C ALA A 35 -3.26 -18.20 10.76
N TYR A 36 -4.57 -18.36 10.55
CA TYR A 36 -5.14 -18.57 9.22
C TYR A 36 -5.00 -17.35 8.32
N LEU A 37 -5.28 -16.14 8.83
CA LEU A 37 -5.08 -14.92 8.04
C LEU A 37 -3.62 -14.77 7.56
N ILE A 38 -2.65 -15.07 8.43
CA ILE A 38 -1.23 -15.03 8.04
C ILE A 38 -0.90 -16.16 7.07
N ALA A 39 -1.45 -17.34 7.27
CA ALA A 39 -1.28 -18.48 6.34
C ALA A 39 -1.81 -18.13 4.94
N ASP A 40 -2.88 -17.35 4.85
CA ASP A 40 -3.47 -16.85 3.60
C ASP A 40 -2.73 -15.62 3.03
N GLY A 41 -1.59 -15.24 3.63
CA GLY A 41 -0.73 -14.15 3.14
C GLY A 41 -1.11 -12.75 3.61
N VAL A 42 -2.02 -12.62 4.60
CA VAL A 42 -2.30 -11.33 5.21
C VAL A 42 -1.16 -10.96 6.16
N VAL A 43 -0.63 -9.74 6.00
CA VAL A 43 0.44 -9.19 6.86
C VAL A 43 -0.13 -8.04 7.69
N PRO A 44 0.22 -7.91 8.99
CA PRO A 44 -0.21 -6.77 9.81
C PRO A 44 0.17 -5.44 9.15
N SER A 45 -0.79 -4.52 9.00
CA SER A 45 -0.59 -3.22 8.36
C SER A 45 -1.50 -2.15 8.97
N ASN A 46 -1.41 -0.90 8.47
CA ASN A 46 -2.26 0.20 8.93
C ASN A 46 -3.60 0.29 8.17
N GLU A 47 -3.79 -0.51 7.11
CA GLU A 47 -4.95 -0.42 6.24
C GLU A 47 -5.49 -1.80 5.83
N GLY A 48 -6.74 -1.82 5.39
CA GLY A 48 -7.38 -3.00 4.80
C GLY A 48 -7.39 -4.23 5.72
N ARG A 49 -7.22 -5.41 5.14
CA ARG A 49 -7.23 -6.69 5.88
C ARG A 49 -6.09 -6.81 6.89
N GLY A 50 -4.93 -6.23 6.60
CA GLY A 50 -3.79 -6.23 7.51
C GLY A 50 -4.05 -5.40 8.77
N TYR A 51 -4.84 -4.33 8.69
CA TYR A 51 -5.28 -3.57 9.84
C TYR A 51 -6.18 -4.39 10.76
N VAL A 52 -7.11 -5.16 10.19
CA VAL A 52 -7.98 -6.07 10.97
C VAL A 52 -7.13 -7.12 11.70
N LEU A 53 -6.17 -7.75 11.00
CA LEU A 53 -5.25 -8.70 11.63
C LEU A 53 -4.47 -8.06 12.78
N ARG A 54 -3.90 -6.87 12.57
CA ARG A 54 -3.18 -6.11 13.61
C ARG A 54 -4.04 -5.84 14.84
N ARG A 55 -5.30 -5.45 14.66
CA ARG A 55 -6.26 -5.24 15.76
C ARG A 55 -6.47 -6.50 16.59
N ILE A 56 -6.68 -7.65 15.92
CA ILE A 56 -6.92 -8.93 16.60
C ILE A 56 -5.68 -9.35 17.41
N ILE A 57 -4.48 -9.23 16.83
CA ILE A 57 -3.22 -9.52 17.53
C ILE A 57 -3.07 -8.63 18.76
N ARG A 58 -3.20 -7.32 18.61
CA ARG A 58 -3.03 -6.36 19.73
C ARG A 58 -4.05 -6.56 20.84
N ARG A 59 -5.27 -6.96 20.49
CA ARG A 59 -6.30 -7.32 21.47
C ARG A 59 -5.89 -8.56 22.26
N ALA A 60 -5.39 -9.60 21.61
CA ALA A 60 -4.88 -10.79 22.29
C ALA A 60 -3.69 -10.47 23.21
N VAL A 61 -2.75 -9.65 22.74
CA VAL A 61 -1.59 -9.20 23.54
C VAL A 61 -2.02 -8.42 24.78
N ARG A 62 -3.00 -7.51 24.66
CA ARG A 62 -3.56 -6.81 25.83
C ARG A 62 -4.17 -7.79 26.85
N HIS A 63 -4.95 -8.77 26.37
CA HIS A 63 -5.52 -9.78 27.27
C HIS A 63 -4.44 -10.62 27.95
N GLY A 64 -3.34 -10.92 27.24
CA GLY A 64 -2.16 -11.54 27.86
C GLY A 64 -1.52 -10.66 28.93
N ASN A 65 -1.41 -9.35 28.68
CA ASN A 65 -0.90 -8.38 29.67
C ASN A 65 -1.79 -8.33 30.92
N ILE A 66 -3.12 -8.34 30.78
CA ILE A 66 -4.08 -8.44 31.91
C ILE A 66 -3.83 -9.73 32.73
N LEU A 67 -3.45 -10.82 32.07
CA LEU A 67 -3.12 -12.09 32.73
C LEU A 67 -1.69 -12.16 33.26
N GLY A 68 -0.91 -11.08 33.17
CA GLY A 68 0.44 -10.98 33.70
C GLY A 68 1.56 -11.40 32.75
N ALA A 69 1.32 -11.51 31.45
CA ALA A 69 2.36 -11.77 30.45
C ALA A 69 3.45 -10.69 30.52
N LYS A 70 4.72 -11.11 30.62
CA LYS A 70 5.89 -10.21 30.74
C LYS A 70 6.67 -10.06 29.41
N GLY A 71 6.22 -10.68 28.34
CA GLY A 71 6.88 -10.67 27.02
C GLY A 71 5.96 -11.19 25.94
N ALA A 72 6.52 -11.37 24.74
CA ALA A 72 5.81 -12.01 23.64
C ALA A 72 5.51 -13.47 24.00
N PHE A 73 4.28 -13.90 23.83
CA PHE A 73 3.80 -15.24 24.17
C PHE A 73 2.84 -15.82 23.13
N PHE A 74 2.11 -14.96 22.46
CA PHE A 74 1.01 -15.33 21.56
C PHE A 74 1.48 -16.19 20.39
N TYR A 75 2.67 -15.89 19.87
CA TYR A 75 3.29 -16.68 18.80
C TYR A 75 3.61 -18.13 19.23
N GLU A 76 3.81 -18.39 20.53
CA GLU A 76 4.12 -19.72 21.05
C GLU A 76 2.93 -20.68 20.99
N LEU A 77 1.72 -20.14 20.79
CA LEU A 77 0.49 -20.94 20.68
C LEU A 77 0.32 -21.60 19.32
N VAL A 78 1.08 -21.19 18.30
CA VAL A 78 0.94 -21.66 16.91
C VAL A 78 1.14 -23.19 16.78
N PRO A 79 2.16 -23.82 17.42
CA PRO A 79 2.31 -25.27 17.36
C PRO A 79 1.14 -26.04 17.98
N THR A 80 0.63 -25.56 19.13
CA THR A 80 -0.55 -26.16 19.77
C THR A 80 -1.78 -26.03 18.89
N LEU A 81 -1.99 -24.85 18.28
CA LEU A 81 -3.08 -24.63 17.35
C LEU A 81 -3.00 -25.59 16.17
N ALA A 82 -1.84 -25.71 15.52
CA ALA A 82 -1.63 -26.61 14.38
C ALA A 82 -2.03 -28.06 14.74
N LYS A 83 -1.61 -28.52 15.92
CA LYS A 83 -1.92 -29.86 16.42
C LYS A 83 -3.41 -30.08 16.67
N VAL A 84 -4.08 -29.16 17.35
CA VAL A 84 -5.51 -29.32 17.73
C VAL A 84 -6.47 -29.15 16.56
N MET A 85 -6.02 -28.47 15.48
CA MET A 85 -6.81 -28.31 14.24
C MET A 85 -6.76 -29.56 13.35
N GLY A 86 -5.91 -30.55 13.62
CA GLY A 86 -5.80 -31.77 12.85
C GLY A 86 -5.50 -31.52 11.38
N HIS A 87 -6.27 -32.11 10.46
CA HIS A 87 -6.09 -31.93 9.01
C HIS A 87 -6.19 -30.46 8.59
N ALA A 88 -7.11 -29.69 9.17
CA ALA A 88 -7.20 -28.25 8.89
C ALA A 88 -5.95 -27.47 9.37
N GLY A 89 -5.18 -28.02 10.30
CA GLY A 89 -3.94 -27.45 10.81
C GLY A 89 -2.70 -27.66 9.91
N GLU A 90 -2.80 -28.44 8.84
CA GLU A 90 -1.66 -28.74 7.98
C GLU A 90 -1.06 -27.49 7.36
N ILE A 91 -1.88 -26.54 6.89
CA ILE A 91 -1.41 -25.27 6.34
C ILE A 91 -0.69 -24.42 7.40
N ILE A 92 -1.14 -24.46 8.66
CA ILE A 92 -0.49 -23.78 9.78
C ILE A 92 0.87 -24.45 10.07
N SER A 93 0.93 -25.79 10.07
CA SER A 93 2.18 -26.55 10.26
C SER A 93 3.21 -26.23 9.18
N GLN A 94 2.80 -26.22 7.91
CA GLN A 94 3.66 -25.89 6.77
C GLN A 94 4.24 -24.48 6.83
N LYS A 95 3.46 -23.52 7.32
CA LYS A 95 3.83 -22.10 7.43
C LYS A 95 4.17 -21.67 8.86
N GLN A 96 4.37 -22.61 9.78
CA GLN A 96 4.53 -22.33 11.22
C GLN A 96 5.58 -21.28 11.51
N VAL A 97 6.78 -21.43 10.95
CA VAL A 97 7.90 -20.50 11.18
C VAL A 97 7.54 -19.07 10.73
N HIS A 98 6.89 -18.95 9.58
CA HIS A 98 6.46 -17.64 9.07
C HIS A 98 5.38 -17.00 9.96
N ILE A 99 4.37 -17.80 10.37
CA ILE A 99 3.29 -17.33 11.26
C ILE A 99 3.87 -16.88 12.59
N GLN A 100 4.72 -17.69 13.22
CA GLN A 100 5.36 -17.37 14.50
C GLN A 100 6.20 -16.09 14.41
N LYS A 101 7.01 -15.92 13.37
CA LYS A 101 7.81 -14.71 13.17
C LYS A 101 6.95 -13.47 12.99
N THR A 102 5.88 -13.56 12.21
CA THR A 102 4.95 -12.44 11.96
C THR A 102 4.24 -12.02 13.25
N LEU A 103 3.72 -12.98 14.01
CA LEU A 103 3.07 -12.71 15.30
C LEU A 103 4.05 -12.10 16.28
N LYS A 104 5.22 -12.71 16.48
CA LYS A 104 6.24 -12.24 17.41
C LYS A 104 6.69 -10.82 17.11
N ALA A 105 6.94 -10.50 15.85
CA ALA A 105 7.33 -9.15 15.44
C ALA A 105 6.27 -8.09 15.79
N GLU A 106 4.98 -8.38 15.57
CA GLU A 106 3.87 -7.46 15.91
C GLU A 106 3.67 -7.37 17.44
N GLU A 107 3.83 -8.47 18.18
CA GLU A 107 3.80 -8.47 19.65
C GLU A 107 4.90 -7.60 20.24
N GLU A 108 6.15 -7.81 19.82
CA GLU A 108 7.31 -7.05 20.29
C GLU A 108 7.21 -5.57 19.94
N GLN A 109 6.71 -5.25 18.75
CA GLN A 109 6.48 -3.88 18.34
C GLN A 109 5.41 -3.22 19.21
N PHE A 110 4.31 -3.90 19.47
CA PHE A 110 3.24 -3.35 20.30
C PHE A 110 3.65 -3.25 21.77
N ALA A 111 4.40 -4.23 22.30
CA ALA A 111 4.90 -4.21 23.67
C ALA A 111 5.71 -2.94 24.01
N ARG A 112 6.48 -2.41 23.02
CA ARG A 112 7.27 -1.17 23.22
C ARG A 112 6.42 0.07 23.52
N THR A 113 5.19 0.11 23.05
CA THR A 113 4.28 1.24 23.20
C THR A 113 3.11 0.94 24.14
N LEU A 114 2.82 -0.35 24.40
CA LEU A 114 1.66 -0.79 25.19
C LEU A 114 1.67 -0.19 26.62
N GLU A 115 2.75 -0.34 27.33
CA GLU A 115 2.86 0.11 28.72
C GLU A 115 2.67 1.64 28.83
N ARG A 116 3.34 2.40 27.94
CA ARG A 116 3.22 3.86 27.90
C ARG A 116 1.84 4.31 27.46
N GLY A 117 1.25 3.62 26.49
CA GLY A 117 -0.09 3.92 26.01
C GLY A 117 -1.17 3.63 27.06
N LEU A 118 -1.03 2.52 27.82
CA LEU A 118 -1.91 2.23 28.94
C LEU A 118 -1.77 3.27 30.05
N ALA A 119 -0.55 3.66 30.43
CA ALA A 119 -0.33 4.70 31.41
C ALA A 119 -0.97 6.04 31.01
N LEU A 120 -0.78 6.48 29.76
CA LEU A 120 -1.45 7.67 29.23
C LEU A 120 -2.97 7.54 29.30
N LEU A 121 -3.52 6.40 28.89
CA LEU A 121 -4.96 6.17 28.92
C LEU A 121 -5.51 6.23 30.36
N GLU A 122 -4.82 5.62 31.32
CA GLU A 122 -5.17 5.65 32.74
C GLU A 122 -5.18 7.09 33.28
N ASP A 123 -4.13 7.87 32.97
CA ASP A 123 -4.01 9.26 33.41
C ASP A 123 -5.14 10.13 32.83
N GLU A 124 -5.50 9.92 31.55
CA GLU A 124 -6.56 10.67 30.91
C GLU A 124 -7.96 10.23 31.39
N LEU A 125 -8.17 8.93 31.63
CA LEU A 125 -9.43 8.43 32.19
C LEU A 125 -9.68 8.96 33.61
N ALA A 126 -8.62 9.17 34.39
CA ALA A 126 -8.74 9.78 35.72
C ALA A 126 -9.17 11.26 35.68
N LYS A 127 -8.96 11.96 34.58
CA LYS A 127 -9.32 13.38 34.38
C LYS A 127 -10.69 13.59 33.75
N VAL A 128 -11.32 12.52 33.25
CA VAL A 128 -12.60 12.60 32.55
C VAL A 128 -13.72 13.08 33.47
N ALA A 129 -14.25 14.27 33.17
CA ALA A 129 -15.32 14.87 33.97
C ALA A 129 -16.74 14.48 33.51
N ASN A 130 -16.93 14.18 32.22
CA ASN A 130 -18.24 13.98 31.57
C ASN A 130 -18.45 12.54 31.08
N ASN A 131 -17.78 11.56 31.66
CA ASN A 131 -17.81 10.14 31.25
C ASN A 131 -17.53 9.93 29.74
N GLN A 132 -16.76 10.84 29.12
CA GLN A 132 -16.39 10.75 27.71
C GLN A 132 -14.90 11.09 27.51
N LEU A 133 -14.14 10.14 26.95
CA LEU A 133 -12.76 10.36 26.53
C LEU A 133 -12.73 11.18 25.24
N SER A 134 -11.87 12.21 25.17
CA SER A 134 -11.79 13.07 23.98
C SER A 134 -11.27 12.31 22.74
N GLY A 135 -11.75 12.71 21.58
CA GLY A 135 -11.30 12.16 20.29
C GLY A 135 -9.82 12.42 20.04
N GLU A 136 -9.28 13.55 20.47
CA GLU A 136 -7.85 13.90 20.40
C GLU A 136 -6.97 12.89 21.15
N VAL A 137 -7.35 12.53 22.40
CA VAL A 137 -6.63 11.53 23.18
C VAL A 137 -6.72 10.15 22.53
N ALA A 138 -7.91 9.77 22.07
CA ALA A 138 -8.09 8.50 21.35
C ALA A 138 -7.25 8.45 20.06
N PHE A 139 -7.15 9.56 19.33
CA PHE A 139 -6.30 9.69 18.14
C PHE A 139 -4.81 9.62 18.51
N LYS A 140 -4.35 10.27 19.55
CA LYS A 140 -2.97 10.19 20.03
C LYS A 140 -2.58 8.77 20.42
N LEU A 141 -3.47 8.04 21.09
CA LEU A 141 -3.28 6.62 21.40
C LEU A 141 -3.16 5.77 20.12
N TYR A 142 -3.97 6.06 19.12
CA TYR A 142 -3.95 5.38 17.83
C TYR A 142 -2.66 5.67 17.06
N ASP A 143 -2.34 6.95 16.84
CA ASP A 143 -1.27 7.40 15.96
C ASP A 143 0.13 7.18 16.55
N THR A 144 0.31 7.50 17.83
CA THR A 144 1.62 7.46 18.51
C THR A 144 1.91 6.13 19.20
N TYR A 145 0.90 5.54 19.84
CA TYR A 145 1.08 4.32 20.63
C TYR A 145 0.55 3.05 19.96
N GLY A 146 -0.08 3.21 18.80
CA GLY A 146 -0.59 2.10 18.02
C GLY A 146 -1.77 1.36 18.69
N PHE A 147 -2.56 2.07 19.51
CA PHE A 147 -3.81 1.55 20.06
C PHE A 147 -4.92 1.68 19.05
N PRO A 148 -5.44 0.58 18.47
CA PRO A 148 -6.65 0.67 17.67
C PRO A 148 -7.80 1.27 18.49
N LEU A 149 -8.69 2.02 17.84
CA LEU A 149 -9.80 2.70 18.53
C LEU A 149 -10.67 1.74 19.33
N ASP A 150 -10.92 0.54 18.83
CA ASP A 150 -11.70 -0.51 19.50
C ASP A 150 -11.01 -1.03 20.76
N LEU A 151 -9.67 -1.04 20.80
CA LEU A 151 -8.92 -1.41 22.00
C LEU A 151 -9.08 -0.32 23.09
N THR A 152 -8.99 0.95 22.71
CA THR A 152 -9.27 2.07 23.61
C THR A 152 -10.72 2.02 24.08
N ALA A 153 -11.67 1.73 23.18
CA ALA A 153 -13.08 1.58 23.52
C ALA A 153 -13.36 0.44 24.50
N ASP A 154 -12.66 -0.69 24.37
CA ASP A 154 -12.79 -1.80 25.33
C ASP A 154 -12.37 -1.38 26.75
N VAL A 155 -11.24 -0.65 26.88
CA VAL A 155 -10.78 -0.13 28.20
C VAL A 155 -11.77 0.89 28.76
N CYS A 156 -12.25 1.80 27.94
CA CYS A 156 -13.24 2.82 28.35
C CYS A 156 -14.56 2.17 28.80
N ARG A 157 -15.03 1.13 28.07
CA ARG A 157 -16.26 0.41 28.39
C ARG A 157 -16.20 -0.31 29.73
N GLU A 158 -15.04 -0.87 30.10
CA GLU A 158 -14.81 -1.50 31.41
C GLU A 158 -15.04 -0.49 32.57
N ARG A 159 -14.96 0.82 32.28
CA ARG A 159 -15.15 1.92 33.24
C ARG A 159 -16.41 2.75 33.01
N ASN A 160 -17.29 2.31 32.12
CA ASN A 160 -18.50 3.05 31.71
C ASN A 160 -18.20 4.46 31.16
N ILE A 161 -17.09 4.62 30.45
CA ILE A 161 -16.69 5.85 29.78
C ILE A 161 -16.94 5.67 28.27
N ALA A 162 -17.57 6.65 27.63
CA ALA A 162 -17.74 6.71 26.17
C ALA A 162 -16.48 7.30 25.50
N ILE A 163 -16.37 7.14 24.17
CA ILE A 163 -15.35 7.83 23.38
C ILE A 163 -16.04 8.87 22.48
N ASP A 164 -15.40 10.00 22.27
CA ASP A 164 -15.77 10.98 21.25
C ASP A 164 -15.28 10.47 19.86
N GLU A 165 -16.07 9.60 19.26
CA GLU A 165 -15.75 9.03 17.94
C GLU A 165 -15.73 10.11 16.85
N LYS A 166 -16.57 11.16 16.95
CA LYS A 166 -16.59 12.25 15.97
C LYS A 166 -15.30 13.08 16.03
N GLY A 167 -14.82 13.39 17.24
CA GLY A 167 -13.54 14.05 17.41
C GLY A 167 -12.38 13.20 16.92
N PHE A 168 -12.41 11.89 17.14
CA PHE A 168 -11.41 10.97 16.57
C PHE A 168 -11.41 10.97 15.05
N GLU A 169 -12.59 10.91 14.41
CA GLU A 169 -12.72 10.95 12.95
C GLU A 169 -12.23 12.28 12.37
N ALA A 170 -12.47 13.39 13.06
CA ALA A 170 -11.99 14.72 12.65
C ALA A 170 -10.44 14.75 12.64
N GLU A 171 -9.78 14.23 13.68
CA GLU A 171 -8.31 14.13 13.74
C GLU A 171 -7.74 13.20 12.66
N MET A 172 -8.40 12.07 12.41
CA MET A 172 -8.05 11.15 11.32
C MET A 172 -8.15 11.82 9.95
N GLN A 173 -9.19 12.62 9.74
CA GLN A 173 -9.36 13.38 8.49
C GLN A 173 -8.28 14.45 8.36
N ALA A 174 -7.99 15.21 9.41
CA ALA A 174 -6.92 16.20 9.42
C ALA A 174 -5.54 15.59 9.14
N GLN A 175 -5.27 14.37 9.64
CA GLN A 175 -4.05 13.63 9.31
C GLN A 175 -3.99 13.27 7.82
N ARG A 176 -5.09 12.76 7.26
CA ARG A 176 -5.17 12.43 5.82
C ARG A 176 -4.96 13.66 4.93
N GLU A 177 -5.52 14.80 5.32
CA GLU A 177 -5.35 16.06 4.60
C GLU A 177 -3.91 16.58 4.68
N ARG A 178 -3.27 16.48 5.85
CA ARG A 178 -1.84 16.79 6.01
C ARG A 178 -0.96 15.87 5.16
N ALA A 179 -1.26 14.58 5.13
CA ALA A 179 -0.56 13.61 4.28
C ALA A 179 -0.75 13.92 2.78
N LYS A 180 -1.97 14.31 2.37
CA LYS A 180 -2.25 14.77 0.99
C LYS A 180 -1.55 16.09 0.66
N ALA A 181 -1.53 17.05 1.58
CA ALA A 181 -0.86 18.33 1.38
C ALA A 181 0.68 18.21 1.31
N SER A 182 1.26 17.24 2.00
CA SER A 182 2.69 16.94 1.92
C SER A 182 3.09 16.16 0.65
N SER A 183 2.16 15.45 0.03
CA SER A 183 2.30 14.97 -1.34
C SER A 183 1.93 16.11 -2.27
N ASN A 184 2.88 17.01 -2.52
CA ASN A 184 2.72 18.09 -3.48
C ASN A 184 2.13 17.54 -4.77
N PHE A 185 0.90 17.93 -5.12
CA PHE A 185 0.59 18.21 -6.52
C PHE A 185 -0.81 18.81 -6.67
N GLY A 186 -0.86 19.83 -7.46
CA GLY A 186 -1.84 20.61 -8.09
C GLY A 186 -3.33 20.15 -8.04
N MET A 187 -4.24 21.02 -8.46
CA MET A 187 -5.68 20.75 -8.51
C MET A 187 -6.00 19.30 -8.88
N ASP A 188 -6.76 18.62 -8.03
CA ASP A 188 -7.25 17.26 -8.29
C ASP A 188 -8.28 17.29 -9.44
N TYR A 189 -7.78 17.14 -10.65
CA TYR A 189 -8.61 17.05 -11.86
C TYR A 189 -9.39 15.73 -11.97
N ASN A 190 -9.17 14.75 -11.08
CA ASN A 190 -9.79 13.43 -11.16
C ASN A 190 -11.33 13.44 -11.13
N ASN A 191 -11.93 14.45 -10.49
CA ASN A 191 -13.39 14.62 -10.43
C ASN A 191 -13.96 15.54 -11.51
N VAL A 192 -13.12 16.27 -12.23
CA VAL A 192 -13.52 17.33 -13.17
C VAL A 192 -13.42 16.87 -14.61
N ILE A 193 -12.37 16.10 -14.96
CA ILE A 193 -12.14 15.63 -16.35
C ILE A 193 -12.99 14.40 -16.62
N LYS A 194 -14.12 14.61 -17.27
CA LYS A 194 -14.95 13.55 -17.85
C LYS A 194 -15.00 13.75 -19.35
N VAL A 195 -14.25 12.95 -20.08
CA VAL A 195 -14.21 12.95 -21.53
C VAL A 195 -14.71 11.59 -22.03
N GLU A 196 -15.71 11.60 -22.91
CA GLU A 196 -16.14 10.38 -23.60
C GLU A 196 -15.12 9.98 -24.65
N GLY A 197 -14.83 8.68 -24.76
CA GLY A 197 -13.86 8.14 -25.68
C GLY A 197 -12.61 7.59 -24.99
N GLN A 198 -11.61 7.27 -25.81
CA GLN A 198 -10.33 6.73 -25.34
C GLN A 198 -9.17 7.36 -26.11
N THR A 199 -8.05 7.54 -25.46
CA THR A 199 -6.78 7.92 -26.10
C THR A 199 -6.04 6.65 -26.53
N GLN A 200 -5.63 6.56 -27.78
CA GLN A 200 -4.80 5.45 -28.27
C GLN A 200 -3.36 5.64 -27.79
N PHE A 201 -2.87 4.75 -26.93
CA PHE A 201 -1.51 4.81 -26.43
C PHE A 201 -0.52 4.13 -27.40
N LYS A 202 0.49 4.88 -27.85
CA LYS A 202 1.55 4.44 -28.79
C LYS A 202 2.95 4.38 -28.12
N GLY A 203 3.06 4.77 -26.87
CA GLY A 203 4.34 5.00 -26.19
C GLY A 203 5.20 3.77 -25.91
N TYR A 204 4.75 2.57 -26.27
CA TYR A 204 5.61 1.37 -26.29
C TYR A 204 6.42 1.24 -27.58
N GLU A 205 5.97 1.87 -28.64
CA GLU A 205 6.56 1.73 -29.99
C GLU A 205 7.32 2.98 -30.43
N THR A 206 6.85 4.16 -30.01
CA THR A 206 7.39 5.45 -30.44
C THR A 206 7.39 6.48 -29.30
N LEU A 207 8.27 7.47 -29.43
CA LEU A 207 8.30 8.66 -28.54
C LEU A 207 7.59 9.87 -29.17
N ASN A 208 7.13 9.75 -30.41
CA ASN A 208 6.50 10.83 -31.15
C ASN A 208 5.20 10.35 -31.79
N THR A 209 4.16 11.17 -31.75
CA THR A 209 2.88 10.91 -32.42
C THR A 209 2.32 12.19 -33.00
N ASP A 210 1.79 12.09 -34.24
CA ASP A 210 0.88 13.11 -34.75
C ASP A 210 -0.50 12.83 -34.13
N ALA A 211 -1.15 13.86 -33.61
CA ALA A 211 -2.39 13.71 -32.88
C ALA A 211 -3.34 14.87 -33.11
N THR A 212 -4.61 14.67 -32.74
CA THR A 212 -5.64 15.72 -32.74
C THR A 212 -6.06 16.05 -31.32
N VAL A 213 -6.22 17.33 -31.03
CA VAL A 213 -6.72 17.81 -29.74
C VAL A 213 -8.20 17.49 -29.62
N VAL A 214 -8.56 16.63 -28.66
CA VAL A 214 -9.95 16.18 -28.44
C VAL A 214 -10.66 17.06 -27.42
N ALA A 215 -9.95 17.48 -26.37
CA ALA A 215 -10.50 18.36 -25.34
C ALA A 215 -9.39 19.19 -24.66
N LEU A 216 -9.78 20.32 -24.12
CA LEU A 216 -8.94 21.23 -23.36
C LEU A 216 -9.63 21.56 -22.03
N PHE A 217 -8.85 21.61 -20.95
CA PHE A 217 -9.32 22.03 -19.64
C PHE A 217 -8.37 23.09 -19.08
N SER A 218 -8.92 24.21 -18.60
CA SER A 218 -8.19 25.26 -17.92
C SER A 218 -8.93 25.62 -16.64
N ASN A 219 -8.20 25.72 -15.52
CA ASN A 219 -8.77 26.01 -14.18
C ASN A 219 -9.96 25.11 -13.77
N GLY A 220 -9.96 23.85 -14.24
CA GLY A 220 -11.01 22.88 -13.92
C GLY A 220 -12.24 22.94 -14.84
N GLU A 221 -12.27 23.82 -15.82
CA GLU A 221 -13.38 23.96 -16.78
C GLU A 221 -12.96 23.52 -18.18
N SER A 222 -13.92 22.94 -18.92
CA SER A 222 -13.71 22.60 -20.35
C SER A 222 -13.75 23.88 -21.16
N VAL A 223 -12.74 24.08 -22.02
CA VAL A 223 -12.58 25.25 -22.88
C VAL A 223 -12.34 24.81 -24.33
N ASN A 224 -12.68 25.68 -25.30
CA ASN A 224 -12.44 25.41 -26.72
C ASN A 224 -11.06 25.88 -27.19
N GLU A 225 -10.43 26.80 -26.49
CA GLU A 225 -9.14 27.42 -26.85
C GLU A 225 -8.38 27.80 -25.58
N ILE A 226 -7.05 27.68 -25.64
CA ILE A 226 -6.10 28.22 -24.65
C ILE A 226 -5.08 29.12 -25.34
N LYS A 227 -4.52 30.08 -24.59
CA LYS A 227 -3.58 31.10 -25.07
C LYS A 227 -2.24 31.00 -24.36
N SER A 228 -1.23 31.61 -24.97
CA SER A 228 0.12 31.67 -24.40
C SER A 228 0.12 32.16 -22.95
N GLY A 229 0.82 31.45 -22.07
CA GLY A 229 0.90 31.68 -20.63
C GLY A 229 -0.11 30.89 -19.80
N GLU A 230 -1.15 30.31 -20.39
CA GLU A 230 -2.18 29.57 -19.68
C GLU A 230 -1.72 28.14 -19.33
N ASN A 231 -2.03 27.70 -18.11
CA ASN A 231 -1.91 26.32 -17.68
C ASN A 231 -3.18 25.56 -18.08
N ALA A 232 -2.97 24.34 -18.59
CA ALA A 232 -4.08 23.54 -19.08
C ALA A 232 -3.80 22.04 -18.99
N VAL A 233 -4.86 21.26 -19.22
CA VAL A 233 -4.79 19.83 -19.51
C VAL A 233 -5.26 19.62 -20.94
N VAL A 234 -4.39 19.03 -21.76
CA VAL A 234 -4.67 18.72 -23.18
C VAL A 234 -4.98 17.24 -23.31
N ILE A 235 -6.11 16.90 -23.89
CA ILE A 235 -6.50 15.54 -24.22
C ILE A 235 -6.31 15.34 -25.73
N LEU A 236 -5.63 14.25 -26.11
CA LEU A 236 -5.36 13.88 -27.49
C LEU A 236 -6.08 12.57 -27.85
N ASP A 237 -6.39 12.40 -29.15
CA ASP A 237 -6.94 11.14 -29.68
C ASP A 237 -5.94 9.99 -29.60
N GLN A 238 -4.65 10.28 -29.76
CA GLN A 238 -3.54 9.32 -29.58
C GLN A 238 -2.32 10.00 -28.96
N THR A 239 -1.48 9.23 -28.26
CA THR A 239 -0.30 9.77 -27.59
C THR A 239 0.80 8.74 -27.39
N ALA A 240 2.06 9.21 -27.42
CA ALA A 240 3.22 8.47 -26.95
C ALA A 240 3.53 8.69 -25.46
N PHE A 241 2.89 9.66 -24.81
CA PHE A 241 3.13 10.00 -23.42
C PHE A 241 2.55 8.93 -22.49
N TYR A 242 3.37 8.36 -21.62
CA TYR A 242 2.94 7.44 -20.56
C TYR A 242 2.23 8.23 -19.47
N GLY A 243 0.98 7.89 -19.21
CA GLY A 243 0.25 8.43 -18.06
C GLY A 243 0.61 7.70 -16.78
N GLU A 244 0.79 8.43 -15.68
CA GLU A 244 1.17 7.87 -14.38
C GLU A 244 0.36 6.62 -14.04
N SER A 245 1.04 5.53 -13.76
CA SER A 245 0.42 4.24 -13.46
C SER A 245 1.43 3.25 -12.88
N GLY A 246 0.98 2.36 -11.98
CA GLY A 246 1.83 1.29 -11.45
C GLY A 246 3.06 1.78 -10.70
N GLY A 247 3.04 3.00 -10.18
CA GLY A 247 4.17 3.64 -9.50
C GLY A 247 5.17 4.35 -10.40
N GLN A 248 5.06 4.23 -11.73
CA GLN A 248 5.84 5.02 -12.68
C GLN A 248 5.18 6.37 -12.88
N VAL A 249 5.97 7.45 -12.76
CA VAL A 249 5.53 8.83 -13.01
C VAL A 249 5.14 9.04 -14.48
N GLY A 250 4.28 10.04 -14.71
CA GLY A 250 3.90 10.47 -16.05
C GLY A 250 5.07 11.09 -16.82
N ASP A 251 4.97 11.05 -18.15
CA ASP A 251 5.96 11.66 -19.01
C ASP A 251 5.83 13.18 -19.08
N SER A 252 6.95 13.81 -19.36
CA SER A 252 7.06 15.19 -19.81
C SER A 252 7.49 15.27 -21.28
N GLY A 253 7.32 16.44 -21.89
CA GLY A 253 7.71 16.66 -23.27
C GLY A 253 7.02 17.88 -23.89
N LEU A 254 6.81 17.85 -25.20
CA LEU A 254 6.28 18.96 -25.95
C LEU A 254 5.11 18.53 -26.86
N ILE A 255 4.03 19.29 -26.83
CA ILE A 255 2.97 19.25 -27.85
C ILE A 255 3.11 20.52 -28.68
N SER A 256 3.32 20.39 -30.00
CA SER A 256 3.62 21.52 -30.86
C SER A 256 2.89 21.48 -32.19
N SER A 257 2.72 22.66 -32.80
CA SER A 257 2.31 22.85 -34.17
C SER A 257 3.10 24.01 -34.77
N GLU A 258 2.81 24.39 -36.03
CA GLU A 258 3.45 25.57 -36.66
C GLU A 258 3.20 26.86 -35.85
N ILE A 259 2.12 26.94 -35.08
CA ILE A 259 1.65 28.16 -34.45
C ILE A 259 1.67 28.11 -32.92
N CYS A 260 1.95 26.97 -32.30
CA CYS A 260 1.90 26.84 -30.86
C CYS A 260 2.92 25.85 -30.29
N ASN A 261 3.32 26.09 -29.02
CA ASN A 261 4.10 25.16 -28.22
C ASN A 261 3.46 25.03 -26.83
N PHE A 262 3.10 23.82 -26.47
CA PHE A 262 2.58 23.47 -25.15
C PHE A 262 3.59 22.56 -24.44
N GLN A 263 4.19 23.07 -23.36
CA GLN A 263 5.13 22.31 -22.53
C GLN A 263 4.35 21.39 -21.61
N VAL A 264 4.53 20.08 -21.79
CA VAL A 264 3.96 19.06 -20.92
C VAL A 264 4.91 18.80 -19.74
N ASN A 265 4.43 18.99 -18.54
CA ASN A 265 5.19 18.77 -17.29
C ASN A 265 4.89 17.40 -16.67
N ASP A 266 3.67 16.87 -16.89
CA ASP A 266 3.21 15.60 -16.40
C ASP A 266 2.08 15.02 -17.27
N THR A 267 1.88 13.71 -17.20
CA THR A 267 0.81 13.01 -17.91
C THR A 267 0.06 12.10 -16.95
N GLN A 268 -1.25 12.29 -16.83
CA GLN A 268 -2.13 11.54 -15.92
C GLN A 268 -3.21 10.78 -16.71
N LYS A 269 -3.71 9.68 -16.13
CA LYS A 269 -4.83 8.93 -16.68
C LYS A 269 -6.15 9.35 -16.06
N TYR A 270 -7.13 9.68 -16.90
CA TYR A 270 -8.51 9.98 -16.51
C TYR A 270 -9.45 8.97 -17.16
N GLY A 271 -9.66 7.84 -16.49
CA GLY A 271 -10.37 6.71 -17.10
C GLY A 271 -9.60 6.12 -18.29
N GLN A 272 -10.14 6.25 -19.49
CA GLN A 272 -9.53 5.76 -20.74
C GLN A 272 -8.80 6.82 -21.54
N VAL A 273 -8.77 8.07 -21.07
CA VAL A 273 -8.06 9.16 -21.74
C VAL A 273 -6.81 9.58 -20.99
N PHE A 274 -5.85 10.16 -21.71
CA PHE A 274 -4.59 10.68 -21.17
C PHE A 274 -4.62 12.19 -21.19
N GLY A 275 -4.46 12.82 -20.02
CA GLY A 275 -4.36 14.26 -19.85
C GLY A 275 -2.92 14.72 -19.76
N HIS A 276 -2.50 15.54 -20.70
CA HIS A 276 -1.19 16.17 -20.74
C HIS A 276 -1.26 17.49 -19.98
N ILE A 277 -0.67 17.53 -18.79
CA ILE A 277 -0.72 18.67 -17.88
C ILE A 277 0.48 19.57 -18.15
N GLY A 278 0.25 20.86 -18.38
CA GLY A 278 1.34 21.75 -18.69
C GLY A 278 0.91 23.18 -18.95
N GLN A 279 1.74 23.91 -19.68
CA GLN A 279 1.54 25.31 -20.02
C GLN A 279 1.74 25.58 -21.50
N LEU A 280 0.85 26.37 -22.10
CA LEU A 280 1.05 26.89 -23.46
C LEU A 280 2.09 28.02 -23.40
N THR A 281 3.28 27.76 -23.95
CA THR A 281 4.41 28.70 -23.91
C THR A 281 4.39 29.70 -25.05
N SER A 282 3.74 29.36 -26.17
CA SER A 282 3.58 30.27 -27.31
C SER A 282 2.35 29.94 -28.13
N GLY A 283 1.74 30.93 -28.72
CA GLY A 283 0.63 30.83 -29.68
C GLY A 283 -0.74 30.60 -29.03
N SER A 284 -1.61 29.89 -29.73
CA SER A 284 -2.91 29.44 -29.26
C SER A 284 -3.16 27.98 -29.66
N LEU A 285 -3.92 27.25 -28.88
CA LEU A 285 -4.27 25.84 -29.14
C LEU A 285 -5.79 25.67 -28.96
N LYS A 286 -6.41 25.01 -29.94
CA LYS A 286 -7.87 24.79 -30.00
C LYS A 286 -8.22 23.31 -30.09
N VAL A 287 -9.42 22.99 -29.63
CA VAL A 287 -10.03 21.67 -29.90
C VAL A 287 -10.15 21.48 -31.43
N GLY A 288 -9.69 20.32 -31.91
CA GLY A 288 -9.63 19.97 -33.30
C GLY A 288 -8.29 20.25 -33.98
N ASP A 289 -7.38 20.98 -33.35
CA ASP A 289 -6.06 21.26 -33.90
C ASP A 289 -5.23 19.97 -34.05
N LYS A 290 -4.47 19.90 -35.16
CA LYS A 290 -3.47 18.85 -35.37
C LYS A 290 -2.16 19.28 -34.76
N VAL A 291 -1.57 18.39 -33.96
CA VAL A 291 -0.35 18.64 -33.23
C VAL A 291 0.61 17.46 -33.29
N LYS A 292 1.88 17.71 -33.10
CA LYS A 292 2.91 16.71 -32.87
C LYS A 292 3.17 16.62 -31.36
N ALA A 293 3.05 15.42 -30.81
CA ALA A 293 3.30 15.13 -29.39
C ALA A 293 4.63 14.39 -29.27
N GLU A 294 5.61 14.99 -28.60
CA GLU A 294 7.00 14.50 -28.46
C GLU A 294 7.38 14.32 -27.00
N VAL A 295 7.66 13.07 -26.60
CA VAL A 295 8.10 12.71 -25.26
C VAL A 295 9.57 13.11 -25.06
N GLU A 296 9.93 13.60 -23.88
CA GLU A 296 11.32 13.87 -23.52
C GLU A 296 12.11 12.55 -23.41
N ALA A 297 12.89 12.27 -24.45
CA ALA A 297 13.53 10.98 -24.67
C ALA A 297 14.52 10.58 -23.55
N GLN A 298 15.33 11.54 -23.06
CA GLN A 298 16.33 11.26 -22.03
C GLN A 298 15.66 10.91 -20.68
N ARG A 299 14.64 11.68 -20.29
CA ARG A 299 13.87 11.42 -19.07
C ARG A 299 13.15 10.06 -19.14
N ARG A 300 12.44 9.76 -20.23
CA ARG A 300 11.79 8.46 -20.45
C ARG A 300 12.79 7.31 -20.39
N HIS A 301 13.96 7.45 -21.00
CA HIS A 301 14.99 6.42 -20.97
C HIS A 301 15.46 6.13 -19.54
N ALA A 302 15.77 7.18 -18.75
CA ALA A 302 16.14 7.02 -17.36
C ALA A 302 15.04 6.33 -16.52
N ILE A 303 13.77 6.71 -16.72
CA ILE A 303 12.61 6.08 -16.08
C ILE A 303 12.52 4.59 -16.43
N THR A 304 12.70 4.21 -17.69
CA THR A 304 12.62 2.80 -18.12
C THR A 304 13.74 1.95 -17.54
N LEU A 305 14.94 2.49 -17.37
CA LEU A 305 16.04 1.80 -16.65
C LEU A 305 15.68 1.55 -15.19
N ASN A 306 15.16 2.54 -14.49
CA ASN A 306 14.73 2.42 -13.10
C ASN A 306 13.54 1.47 -12.95
N HIS A 307 12.62 1.45 -13.90
CA HIS A 307 11.49 0.52 -13.90
C HIS A 307 11.97 -0.94 -14.04
N SER A 308 12.87 -1.22 -14.98
CA SER A 308 13.47 -2.54 -15.13
C SER A 308 14.26 -2.94 -13.88
N ALA A 309 15.02 -2.01 -13.29
CA ALA A 309 15.75 -2.26 -12.04
C ALA A 309 14.81 -2.58 -10.88
N THR A 310 13.59 -2.00 -10.83
CA THR A 310 12.56 -2.32 -9.83
C THR A 310 12.14 -3.78 -9.91
N HIS A 311 11.91 -4.33 -11.10
CA HIS A 311 11.58 -5.73 -11.28
C HIS A 311 12.74 -6.67 -10.88
N LEU A 312 13.97 -6.31 -11.25
CA LEU A 312 15.16 -7.07 -10.83
C LEU A 312 15.33 -7.06 -9.32
N LEU A 313 15.10 -5.90 -8.68
CA LEU A 313 15.12 -5.76 -7.22
C LEU A 313 14.04 -6.64 -6.55
N HIS A 314 12.81 -6.63 -7.06
CA HIS A 314 11.73 -7.46 -6.52
C HIS A 314 12.08 -8.95 -6.61
N SER A 315 12.61 -9.41 -7.74
CA SER A 315 13.06 -10.79 -7.93
C SER A 315 14.19 -11.17 -6.95
N ALA A 316 15.20 -10.31 -6.82
CA ALA A 316 16.32 -10.54 -5.90
C ALA A 316 15.87 -10.55 -4.42
N LEU A 317 14.95 -9.68 -4.03
CA LEU A 317 14.35 -9.69 -2.70
C LEU A 317 13.65 -11.02 -2.41
N ARG A 318 12.88 -11.56 -3.36
CA ARG A 318 12.22 -12.86 -3.22
C ARG A 318 13.21 -14.03 -3.16
N GLU A 319 14.29 -13.99 -3.94
CA GLU A 319 15.35 -14.99 -3.92
C GLU A 319 16.06 -15.06 -2.55
N VAL A 320 16.37 -13.89 -1.95
CA VAL A 320 17.13 -13.81 -0.71
C VAL A 320 16.26 -13.91 0.55
N LEU A 321 15.08 -13.30 0.54
CA LEU A 321 14.22 -13.19 1.73
C LEU A 321 13.07 -14.21 1.74
N GLY A 322 12.67 -14.69 0.56
CA GLY A 322 11.60 -15.67 0.41
C GLY A 322 10.37 -15.18 -0.35
N ASN A 323 9.53 -16.13 -0.76
CA ASN A 323 8.36 -15.88 -1.61
C ASN A 323 7.24 -15.05 -0.95
N HIS A 324 7.32 -14.79 0.36
CA HIS A 324 6.37 -13.90 1.06
C HIS A 324 6.56 -12.43 0.74
N VAL A 325 7.69 -12.05 0.13
CA VAL A 325 7.93 -10.69 -0.31
C VAL A 325 6.93 -10.30 -1.38
N ALA A 326 6.09 -9.34 -1.08
CA ALA A 326 5.07 -8.80 -1.97
C ALA A 326 5.14 -7.28 -1.99
N GLN A 327 4.97 -6.69 -3.17
CA GLN A 327 4.93 -5.25 -3.36
C GLN A 327 3.78 -4.63 -2.55
N LYS A 328 4.06 -3.51 -1.87
CA LYS A 328 3.09 -2.68 -1.14
C LYS A 328 2.96 -1.29 -1.73
N GLY A 329 4.00 -0.81 -2.38
CA GLY A 329 4.05 0.45 -3.08
C GLY A 329 5.27 0.50 -4.00
N SER A 330 5.24 1.42 -4.95
CA SER A 330 6.36 1.70 -5.84
C SER A 330 6.35 3.15 -6.27
N LEU A 331 7.54 3.72 -6.46
CA LEU A 331 7.74 4.98 -7.15
C LEU A 331 8.94 4.81 -8.08
N VAL A 332 8.74 5.15 -9.36
CA VAL A 332 9.78 5.09 -10.37
C VAL A 332 9.80 6.42 -11.13
N ASN A 333 10.88 7.15 -11.01
CA ASN A 333 11.14 8.37 -11.77
C ASN A 333 12.54 8.33 -12.42
N GLU A 334 12.97 9.41 -13.04
CA GLU A 334 14.26 9.49 -13.73
C GLU A 334 15.48 9.44 -12.80
N GLN A 335 15.31 9.73 -11.52
CA GLN A 335 16.40 9.83 -10.54
C GLN A 335 16.50 8.62 -9.64
N VAL A 336 15.33 8.11 -9.17
CA VAL A 336 15.27 7.06 -8.16
C VAL A 336 14.14 6.06 -8.44
N LEU A 337 14.30 4.87 -7.91
CA LEU A 337 13.21 3.94 -7.66
C LEU A 337 13.02 3.79 -6.14
N ARG A 338 11.76 3.65 -5.72
CA ARG A 338 11.39 3.22 -4.37
C ARG A 338 10.52 1.99 -4.49
N PHE A 339 10.83 0.96 -3.72
CA PHE A 339 10.08 -0.27 -3.69
C PHE A 339 9.71 -0.61 -2.25
N ASP A 340 8.44 -0.43 -1.91
CA ASP A 340 7.89 -0.74 -0.60
C ASP A 340 7.36 -2.18 -0.62
N PHE A 341 7.77 -3.01 0.33
CA PHE A 341 7.43 -4.43 0.31
C PHE A 341 7.19 -5.02 1.71
N SER A 342 6.53 -6.17 1.75
CA SER A 342 6.27 -6.90 2.99
C SER A 342 7.50 -7.69 3.44
N GLN A 343 8.00 -7.38 4.63
CA GLN A 343 9.05 -8.13 5.30
C GLN A 343 8.87 -7.99 6.82
N PRO A 344 8.77 -9.09 7.58
CA PRO A 344 8.56 -9.03 9.03
C PRO A 344 9.80 -8.60 9.80
N GLU A 345 11.00 -8.78 9.27
CA GLU A 345 12.27 -8.48 9.92
C GLU A 345 13.08 -7.46 9.12
N ALA A 346 13.92 -6.69 9.79
CA ALA A 346 14.85 -5.79 9.11
C ALA A 346 15.85 -6.61 8.26
N ILE A 347 16.14 -6.12 7.06
CA ILE A 347 17.17 -6.71 6.19
C ILE A 347 18.53 -6.47 6.83
N ASN A 348 19.30 -7.53 7.04
CA ASN A 348 20.66 -7.42 7.54
C ASN A 348 21.67 -7.04 6.43
N LYS A 349 22.88 -6.61 6.83
CA LYS A 349 23.90 -6.17 5.88
C LYS A 349 24.32 -7.22 4.86
N ALA A 350 24.38 -8.49 5.27
CA ALA A 350 24.76 -9.59 4.37
C ALA A 350 23.68 -9.85 3.31
N GLN A 351 22.41 -9.86 3.71
CA GLN A 351 21.28 -9.97 2.79
C GLN A 351 21.24 -8.80 1.81
N LEU A 352 21.45 -7.56 2.30
CA LEU A 352 21.47 -6.37 1.44
C LEU A 352 22.59 -6.45 0.38
N ALA A 353 23.79 -6.85 0.79
CA ALA A 353 24.93 -7.03 -0.12
C ALA A 353 24.65 -8.14 -1.17
N GLU A 354 23.98 -9.22 -0.77
CA GLU A 354 23.61 -10.30 -1.70
C GLU A 354 22.53 -9.84 -2.71
N ILE A 355 21.50 -9.11 -2.26
CA ILE A 355 20.48 -8.50 -3.13
C ILE A 355 21.14 -7.61 -4.17
N GLU A 356 22.02 -6.70 -3.73
CA GLU A 356 22.77 -5.81 -4.62
C GLU A 356 23.62 -6.61 -5.64
N ARG A 357 24.30 -7.65 -5.20
CA ARG A 357 25.12 -8.51 -6.06
C ARG A 357 24.27 -9.21 -7.14
N ILE A 358 23.08 -9.71 -6.78
CA ILE A 358 22.16 -10.37 -7.71
C ILE A 358 21.68 -9.36 -8.76
N VAL A 359 21.17 -8.19 -8.32
CA VAL A 359 20.68 -7.15 -9.23
C VAL A 359 21.77 -6.73 -10.21
N ASN A 360 22.99 -6.38 -9.71
CA ASN A 360 24.12 -5.98 -10.54
C ASN A 360 24.57 -7.09 -11.51
N ARG A 361 24.50 -8.35 -11.10
CA ARG A 361 24.77 -9.50 -11.99
C ARG A 361 23.76 -9.54 -13.13
N LYS A 362 22.47 -9.41 -12.83
CA LYS A 362 21.40 -9.45 -13.82
C LYS A 362 21.46 -8.28 -14.81
N VAL A 363 21.80 -7.09 -14.33
CA VAL A 363 22.06 -5.93 -15.21
C VAL A 363 23.20 -6.22 -16.20
N ARG A 364 24.31 -6.82 -15.72
CA ARG A 364 25.46 -7.14 -16.58
C ARG A 364 25.20 -8.30 -17.54
N GLU A 365 24.28 -9.21 -17.22
CA GLU A 365 23.86 -10.29 -18.12
C GLU A 365 23.16 -9.75 -19.37
N ASN A 366 22.67 -8.52 -19.33
CA ASN A 366 21.98 -7.82 -20.43
C ASN A 366 20.92 -8.72 -21.13
N ILE A 367 20.06 -9.32 -20.32
CA ILE A 367 19.04 -10.27 -20.76
C ILE A 367 18.05 -9.56 -21.68
N GLN A 368 17.79 -10.13 -22.84
CA GLN A 368 16.79 -9.63 -23.74
C GLN A 368 15.39 -9.78 -23.15
N VAL A 369 14.63 -8.68 -23.09
CA VAL A 369 13.25 -8.69 -22.61
C VAL A 369 12.35 -9.27 -23.71
N VAL A 370 11.55 -10.27 -23.33
CA VAL A 370 10.53 -10.86 -24.17
C VAL A 370 9.16 -10.35 -23.74
N ILE A 371 8.38 -9.84 -24.68
CA ILE A 371 7.05 -9.29 -24.43
C ILE A 371 6.03 -10.11 -25.20
N GLU A 372 5.03 -10.62 -24.48
CA GLU A 372 3.93 -11.40 -25.05
C GLU A 372 2.58 -10.79 -24.67
N GLN A 373 1.61 -10.83 -25.58
CA GLN A 373 0.20 -10.56 -25.28
C GLN A 373 -0.54 -11.90 -25.27
N ILE A 374 -0.96 -12.33 -24.12
CA ILE A 374 -1.60 -13.64 -23.91
C ILE A 374 -2.79 -13.50 -22.95
N ASP A 375 -3.66 -14.49 -22.92
CA ASP A 375 -4.74 -14.53 -21.95
C ASP A 375 -4.23 -14.69 -20.52
N ILE A 376 -5.01 -14.21 -19.56
CA ILE A 376 -4.60 -14.13 -18.13
C ILE A 376 -4.30 -15.51 -17.54
N GLU A 377 -5.01 -16.57 -17.95
CA GLU A 377 -4.80 -17.91 -17.42
C GLU A 377 -3.49 -18.52 -17.94
N SER A 378 -3.19 -18.31 -19.23
CA SER A 378 -1.89 -18.67 -19.81
C SER A 378 -0.74 -17.92 -19.15
N ALA A 379 -0.93 -16.62 -18.84
CA ALA A 379 0.06 -15.83 -18.12
C ALA A 379 0.35 -16.40 -16.72
N LYS A 380 -0.68 -16.75 -15.97
CA LYS A 380 -0.53 -17.40 -14.65
C LYS A 380 0.15 -18.75 -14.74
N ALA A 381 -0.20 -19.57 -15.74
CA ALA A 381 0.41 -20.87 -15.96
C ALA A 381 1.92 -20.78 -16.29
N LYS A 382 2.35 -19.69 -16.95
CA LYS A 382 3.77 -19.36 -17.19
C LYS A 382 4.48 -18.81 -15.93
N GLY A 383 3.79 -18.63 -14.82
CA GLY A 383 4.36 -18.09 -13.58
C GLY A 383 4.41 -16.58 -13.52
N ALA A 384 3.68 -15.87 -14.39
CA ALA A 384 3.60 -14.43 -14.33
C ALA A 384 3.01 -13.98 -12.98
N MET A 385 3.62 -12.97 -12.37
CA MET A 385 3.14 -12.41 -11.10
C MET A 385 1.94 -11.49 -11.37
N ALA A 386 0.76 -11.92 -10.89
CA ALA A 386 -0.41 -11.06 -10.82
C ALA A 386 -0.48 -10.44 -9.43
N LEU A 387 -0.41 -9.11 -9.33
CA LEU A 387 -0.48 -8.40 -8.06
C LEU A 387 -1.94 -8.32 -7.59
N PHE A 388 -2.17 -8.62 -6.30
CA PHE A 388 -3.49 -8.53 -5.70
C PHE A 388 -4.01 -7.08 -5.70
N GLY A 389 -5.21 -6.88 -6.25
CA GLY A 389 -5.89 -5.58 -6.27
C GLY A 389 -5.86 -4.86 -7.61
N GLU A 390 -5.08 -5.29 -8.58
CA GLU A 390 -5.16 -4.78 -9.95
C GLU A 390 -6.24 -5.53 -10.74
N LYS A 391 -7.01 -4.76 -11.52
CA LYS A 391 -8.00 -5.32 -12.44
C LYS A 391 -7.32 -5.55 -13.79
N TYR A 392 -7.02 -6.79 -14.08
CA TYR A 392 -6.51 -7.21 -15.38
C TYR A 392 -7.66 -7.49 -16.34
N GLY A 393 -7.49 -7.15 -17.61
CA GLY A 393 -8.40 -7.59 -18.68
C GLY A 393 -8.19 -9.06 -19.04
N ASP A 394 -8.99 -9.56 -19.98
CA ASP A 394 -8.91 -10.94 -20.46
C ASP A 394 -7.57 -11.23 -21.16
N VAL A 395 -6.99 -10.23 -21.80
CA VAL A 395 -5.66 -10.28 -22.43
C VAL A 395 -4.71 -9.35 -21.67
N VAL A 396 -3.56 -9.87 -21.32
CA VAL A 396 -2.53 -9.17 -20.54
C VAL A 396 -1.20 -9.15 -21.28
N ARG A 397 -0.45 -8.06 -21.08
CA ARG A 397 0.92 -7.92 -21.54
C ARG A 397 1.86 -8.50 -20.48
N VAL A 398 2.54 -9.59 -20.82
CA VAL A 398 3.54 -10.25 -19.97
C VAL A 398 4.92 -9.85 -20.45
N VAL A 399 5.81 -9.56 -19.51
CA VAL A 399 7.19 -9.12 -19.74
C VAL A 399 8.14 -10.08 -19.05
#